data_24476623cde5dae8999029d65820d7e7
#
_entry.id   24476623cde5dae8999029d65820d7e7
#
_cell.length_a   1.000
_cell.length_b   1.000
_cell.length_c   1.000
_cell.angle_alpha   90.00
_cell.angle_beta   90.00
_cell.angle_gamma   90.00
#
_symmetry.space_group_name_H-M   'P 1'
#
loop_
_entity.id
_entity.type
_entity.pdbx_description
1 polymer ?
#
loop_
_entity_poly.entity_id
_entity_poly.type
_entity_poly.pdbx_seq_one_letter_code
_entity_poly.pdbx_strand_id
1 'polypeptide(L)'
;TGIAIVKNAPIEKNSALKVLNRITHTRETFFNTPFEVINIPKPNNSAYTAHALRNHMDLPWFENPPGYQFLHCLINSAKGGDSSAVDAFAVADYLRNNEKDTFDILVNTPLKFRDKDYTQEAIRSVYGTAISLTKDGDYNDIRYSIATLDALDCHPDIMDSVYKAHHRFGNLLHDAKFLSLIHI
;
A
#
# COMPACT_ATOMS: atom_id res chain seq x y z
N THR A 1 13.94 -9.77 3.49
CA THR A 1 12.54 -10.23 3.42
C THR A 1 11.69 -9.20 4.13
N GLY A 2 10.75 -8.57 3.45
CA GLY A 2 9.89 -7.52 4.01
C GLY A 2 8.71 -8.03 4.83
N ILE A 3 8.59 -9.35 5.08
CA ILE A 3 7.43 -9.98 5.72
C ILE A 3 7.89 -10.90 6.85
N ALA A 4 7.19 -10.85 7.97
CA ALA A 4 7.33 -11.79 9.08
C ALA A 4 5.96 -12.32 9.50
N ILE A 5 5.87 -13.62 9.77
CA ILE A 5 4.63 -14.28 10.21
C ILE A 5 4.83 -14.78 11.63
N VAL A 6 3.97 -14.31 12.55
CA VAL A 6 3.92 -14.78 13.93
C VAL A 6 2.81 -15.81 14.05
N LYS A 7 3.17 -17.07 14.28
CA LYS A 7 2.22 -18.18 14.46
C LYS A 7 1.77 -18.30 15.91
N ASN A 8 0.59 -18.89 16.10
CA ASN A 8 0.01 -19.16 17.42
C ASN A 8 -0.18 -17.91 18.30
N ALA A 9 -0.43 -16.76 17.66
CA ALA A 9 -0.83 -15.58 18.38
C ALA A 9 -2.20 -15.81 19.06
N PRO A 10 -2.42 -15.32 20.30
CA PRO A 10 -3.72 -15.40 20.94
C PRO A 10 -4.80 -14.73 20.12
N ILE A 11 -5.98 -15.36 19.99
CA ILE A 11 -7.12 -14.82 19.21
C ILE A 11 -7.94 -13.77 19.98
N GLU A 12 -7.37 -13.19 21.01
CA GLU A 12 -7.98 -12.12 21.80
C GLU A 12 -7.75 -10.76 21.15
N LYS A 13 -8.75 -9.90 21.18
CA LYS A 13 -8.61 -8.50 20.74
C LYS A 13 -7.44 -7.85 21.47
N ASN A 14 -6.71 -7.01 20.73
CA ASN A 14 -5.55 -6.26 21.22
C ASN A 14 -4.33 -7.09 21.64
N SER A 15 -4.36 -8.42 21.53
CA SER A 15 -3.18 -9.23 21.87
C SER A 15 -1.98 -8.94 20.97
N ALA A 16 -2.21 -8.54 19.72
CA ALA A 16 -1.14 -8.09 18.81
C ALA A 16 -0.36 -6.88 19.36
N LEU A 17 -1.01 -5.98 20.09
CA LEU A 17 -0.33 -4.84 20.72
C LEU A 17 0.77 -5.24 21.69
N LYS A 18 0.64 -6.40 22.35
CA LYS A 18 1.68 -6.92 23.26
C LYS A 18 2.97 -7.25 22.49
N VAL A 19 2.84 -7.74 21.24
CA VAL A 19 3.98 -8.01 20.37
C VAL A 19 4.53 -6.72 19.81
N LEU A 20 3.66 -5.85 19.31
CA LEU A 20 4.01 -4.57 18.71
C LEU A 20 4.80 -3.69 19.66
N ASN A 21 4.33 -3.53 20.89
CA ASN A 21 4.96 -2.69 21.91
C ASN A 21 6.34 -3.20 22.36
N ARG A 22 6.73 -4.43 21.99
CA ARG A 22 8.10 -4.95 22.18
C ARG A 22 9.04 -4.57 21.05
N ILE A 23 8.51 -4.19 19.91
CA ILE A 23 9.27 -3.86 18.69
C ILE A 23 9.37 -2.35 18.52
N THR A 24 8.21 -1.67 18.61
CA THR A 24 8.10 -0.22 18.40
C THR A 24 6.83 0.31 19.04
N HIS A 25 6.69 1.64 19.07
CA HIS A 25 5.43 2.29 19.40
C HIS A 25 4.48 2.26 18.21
N THR A 26 3.22 1.93 18.48
CA THR A 26 2.18 2.00 17.46
C THR A 26 1.90 3.47 17.10
N ARG A 27 1.80 3.75 15.82
CA ARG A 27 1.38 5.06 15.34
C ARG A 27 -0.14 5.16 15.42
N GLU A 28 -0.63 6.09 16.21
CA GLU A 28 -2.05 6.41 16.21
C GLU A 28 -2.42 7.13 14.92
N THR A 29 -3.53 6.71 14.31
CA THR A 29 -4.11 7.32 13.11
C THR A 29 -5.56 7.69 13.39
N PHE A 30 -6.21 8.38 12.46
CA PHE A 30 -7.65 8.70 12.58
C PHE A 30 -8.56 7.46 12.49
N PHE A 31 -8.02 6.27 12.16
CA PHE A 31 -8.73 4.99 12.26
C PHE A 31 -8.69 4.39 13.68
N ASN A 32 -8.06 5.07 14.65
CA ASN A 32 -7.67 4.55 15.96
C ASN A 32 -6.56 3.48 15.88
N THR A 33 -6.15 2.95 17.04
CA THR A 33 -5.10 1.93 17.12
C THR A 33 -5.40 0.97 18.26
N PRO A 34 -5.62 -0.32 17.98
CA PRO A 34 -5.86 -0.92 16.68
C PRO A 34 -7.29 -0.66 16.18
N PHE A 35 -7.53 -0.86 14.89
CA PHE A 35 -8.87 -0.87 14.32
C PHE A 35 -9.18 -2.26 13.74
N GLU A 36 -10.47 -2.59 13.65
CA GLU A 36 -10.93 -3.88 13.15
C GLU A 36 -11.28 -3.77 11.67
N VAL A 37 -10.82 -4.75 10.90
CA VAL A 37 -11.18 -4.92 9.48
C VAL A 37 -12.21 -6.04 9.40
N ILE A 38 -13.45 -5.67 9.17
CA ILE A 38 -14.60 -6.59 9.06
C ILE A 38 -15.48 -6.18 7.88
N ASN A 39 -16.18 -7.16 7.30
CA ASN A 39 -17.17 -6.86 6.27
C ASN A 39 -18.42 -6.23 6.92
N ILE A 40 -18.79 -5.03 6.50
CA ILE A 40 -19.95 -4.30 7.02
C ILE A 40 -20.93 -3.91 5.92
N PRO A 41 -22.21 -3.83 6.21
CA PRO A 41 -23.19 -3.24 5.29
C PRO A 41 -22.86 -1.76 5.04
N LYS A 42 -22.93 -1.31 3.77
CA LYS A 42 -22.64 0.07 3.34
C LYS A 42 -21.23 0.53 3.77
N PRO A 43 -20.18 -0.15 3.31
CA PRO A 43 -18.82 0.18 3.67
C PRO A 43 -18.41 1.55 3.10
N ASN A 44 -17.66 2.31 3.87
CA ASN A 44 -17.01 3.55 3.44
C ASN A 44 -15.59 3.32 2.89
N ASN A 45 -15.08 2.10 3.00
CA ASN A 45 -13.76 1.70 2.55
C ASN A 45 -13.83 0.31 1.90
N SER A 46 -13.06 0.09 0.83
CA SER A 46 -12.99 -1.20 0.14
C SER A 46 -12.46 -2.34 1.02
N ALA A 47 -11.66 -2.04 2.04
CA ALA A 47 -11.19 -3.02 3.02
C ALA A 47 -12.33 -3.64 3.86
N TYR A 48 -13.48 -3.00 3.93
CA TYR A 48 -14.67 -3.50 4.64
C TYR A 48 -15.64 -4.26 3.73
N THR A 49 -15.17 -4.72 2.58
CA THR A 49 -15.95 -5.49 1.60
C THR A 49 -15.43 -6.91 1.45
N ALA A 50 -16.19 -7.76 0.77
CA ALA A 50 -15.76 -9.11 0.36
C ALA A 50 -15.01 -9.12 -0.99
N HIS A 51 -14.73 -7.96 -1.58
CA HIS A 51 -14.03 -7.87 -2.85
C HIS A 51 -12.52 -8.04 -2.67
N ALA A 52 -11.90 -8.70 -3.64
CA ALA A 52 -10.44 -8.80 -3.67
C ALA A 52 -9.81 -7.42 -3.86
N LEU A 53 -8.80 -7.13 -3.06
CA LEU A 53 -7.99 -5.92 -3.18
C LEU A 53 -6.74 -6.22 -3.99
N ARG A 54 -6.39 -5.31 -4.88
CA ARG A 54 -5.10 -5.38 -5.58
C ARG A 54 -3.97 -5.04 -4.61
N ASN A 55 -2.74 -5.48 -4.94
CA ASN A 55 -1.57 -5.10 -4.17
C ASN A 55 -1.48 -3.57 -4.10
N HIS A 56 -1.34 -3.06 -2.89
CA HIS A 56 -1.31 -1.64 -2.58
C HIS A 56 -0.56 -1.42 -1.26
N MET A 57 -0.16 -0.22 -1.00
CA MET A 57 0.20 0.22 0.34
C MET A 57 -0.96 0.94 0.99
N ASP A 58 -1.05 0.86 2.29
CA ASP A 58 -2.01 1.66 3.06
C ASP A 58 -1.50 3.08 3.32
N LEU A 59 -2.43 4.02 3.41
CA LEU A 59 -2.19 5.43 3.75
C LEU A 59 -1.22 6.16 2.79
N PRO A 60 -1.31 5.95 1.45
CA PRO A 60 -0.42 6.64 0.50
C PRO A 60 -0.65 8.16 0.44
N TRP A 61 -1.76 8.64 1.00
CA TRP A 61 -2.08 10.06 1.13
C TRP A 61 -1.49 10.73 2.38
N PHE A 62 -0.71 10.02 3.17
CA PHE A 62 0.11 10.60 4.22
C PHE A 62 1.42 11.11 3.61
N GLU A 63 1.91 12.24 4.10
CA GLU A 63 3.23 12.74 3.71
C GLU A 63 4.32 11.71 4.05
N ASN A 64 4.25 11.17 5.27
CA ASN A 64 5.09 10.08 5.74
C ASN A 64 4.21 8.87 6.07
N PRO A 65 4.01 7.93 5.13
CA PRO A 65 3.27 6.71 5.40
C PRO A 65 3.89 5.87 6.54
N PRO A 66 3.11 5.02 7.22
CA PRO A 66 3.67 4.10 8.21
C PRO A 66 4.66 3.12 7.57
N GLY A 67 5.82 2.93 8.20
CA GLY A 67 6.86 2.02 7.69
C GLY A 67 6.53 0.54 7.86
N TYR A 68 5.63 0.19 8.77
CA TYR A 68 5.22 -1.19 9.05
C TYR A 68 3.72 -1.27 9.30
N GLN A 69 3.13 -2.35 8.80
CA GLN A 69 1.74 -2.71 9.05
C GLN A 69 1.68 -4.08 9.72
N PHE A 70 0.79 -4.21 10.70
CA PHE A 70 0.57 -5.47 11.40
C PHE A 70 -0.90 -5.87 11.23
N LEU A 71 -1.11 -7.08 10.71
CA LEU A 71 -2.43 -7.68 10.58
C LEU A 71 -2.55 -8.84 11.55
N HIS A 72 -3.56 -8.82 12.40
CA HIS A 72 -3.84 -9.89 13.34
C HIS A 72 -5.13 -10.60 12.95
N CYS A 73 -5.03 -11.84 12.53
CA CYS A 73 -6.18 -12.66 12.19
C CYS A 73 -6.85 -13.17 13.48
N LEU A 74 -8.06 -12.71 13.74
CA LEU A 74 -8.87 -13.15 14.89
C LEU A 74 -9.80 -14.29 14.52
N ILE A 75 -10.35 -14.27 13.31
CA ILE A 75 -11.29 -15.26 12.79
C ILE A 75 -10.94 -15.53 11.33
N ASN A 76 -10.76 -16.79 10.99
CA ASN A 76 -10.57 -17.25 9.61
C ASN A 76 -11.52 -18.43 9.33
N SER A 77 -12.80 -18.15 9.18
CA SER A 77 -13.85 -19.14 8.87
C SER A 77 -14.32 -19.11 7.42
N ALA A 78 -13.91 -18.10 6.65
CA ALA A 78 -14.28 -17.95 5.25
C ALA A 78 -13.39 -18.81 4.34
N LYS A 79 -13.91 -19.20 3.17
CA LYS A 79 -13.08 -19.75 2.09
C LYS A 79 -12.48 -18.60 1.29
N GLY A 80 -11.20 -18.68 0.96
CA GLY A 80 -10.45 -17.60 0.31
C GLY A 80 -9.94 -16.58 1.34
N GLY A 81 -9.64 -15.37 0.86
CA GLY A 81 -9.06 -14.34 1.72
C GLY A 81 -7.55 -14.47 1.86
N ASP A 82 -6.90 -15.22 0.98
CA ASP A 82 -5.45 -15.31 0.94
C ASP A 82 -4.83 -13.93 0.75
N SER A 83 -3.76 -13.66 1.47
CA SER A 83 -3.00 -12.43 1.33
C SER A 83 -1.88 -12.61 0.31
N SER A 84 -1.70 -11.63 -0.55
CA SER A 84 -0.52 -11.55 -1.41
C SER A 84 0.37 -10.39 -0.99
N ALA A 85 1.66 -10.58 -1.15
CA ALA A 85 2.63 -9.51 -0.97
C ALA A 85 3.58 -9.46 -2.16
N VAL A 86 4.07 -8.28 -2.46
CA VAL A 86 5.01 -8.04 -3.55
C VAL A 86 6.24 -7.32 -3.02
N ASP A 87 7.42 -7.74 -3.49
CA ASP A 87 8.64 -6.97 -3.27
C ASP A 87 8.68 -5.81 -4.28
N ALA A 88 8.13 -4.67 -3.87
CA ALA A 88 8.03 -3.50 -4.73
C ALA A 88 9.41 -2.85 -5.01
N PHE A 89 10.40 -3.05 -4.14
CA PHE A 89 11.76 -2.60 -4.40
C PHE A 89 12.44 -3.45 -5.49
N ALA A 90 12.18 -4.77 -5.50
CA ALA A 90 12.64 -5.62 -6.60
C ALA A 90 11.99 -5.25 -7.94
N VAL A 91 10.71 -4.82 -7.93
CA VAL A 91 10.06 -4.27 -9.13
C VAL A 91 10.72 -2.95 -9.56
N ALA A 92 11.05 -2.07 -8.63
CA ALA A 92 11.74 -0.82 -8.93
C ALA A 92 13.14 -1.08 -9.51
N ASP A 93 13.89 -2.05 -8.96
CA ASP A 93 15.18 -2.48 -9.50
C ASP A 93 15.06 -3.03 -10.93
N TYR A 94 14.02 -3.84 -11.17
CA TYR A 94 13.75 -4.34 -12.51
C TYR A 94 13.54 -3.19 -13.51
N LEU A 95 12.72 -2.20 -13.14
CA LEU A 95 12.47 -1.03 -14.00
C LEU A 95 13.74 -0.20 -14.20
N ARG A 96 14.50 0.07 -13.14
CA ARG A 96 15.76 0.82 -13.20
C ARG A 96 16.73 0.21 -14.20
N ASN A 97 16.81 -1.12 -14.25
CA ASN A 97 17.77 -1.85 -15.05
C ASN A 97 17.31 -2.17 -16.48
N ASN A 98 15.99 -2.28 -16.70
CA ASN A 98 15.44 -2.80 -17.96
C ASN A 98 14.50 -1.82 -18.68
N GLU A 99 13.88 -0.87 -17.97
CA GLU A 99 12.87 0.05 -18.50
C GLU A 99 13.10 1.47 -17.95
N LYS A 100 14.28 2.02 -18.24
CA LYS A 100 14.76 3.26 -17.63
C LYS A 100 13.80 4.43 -17.81
N ASP A 101 13.20 4.60 -18.98
CA ASP A 101 12.26 5.71 -19.23
C ASP A 101 11.03 5.62 -18.31
N THR A 102 10.51 4.40 -18.13
CA THR A 102 9.42 4.13 -17.19
C THR A 102 9.84 4.46 -15.76
N PHE A 103 11.03 4.01 -15.36
CA PHE A 103 11.59 4.28 -14.03
C PHE A 103 11.73 5.78 -13.78
N ASP A 104 12.33 6.50 -14.71
CA ASP A 104 12.59 7.94 -14.60
C ASP A 104 11.27 8.74 -14.46
N ILE A 105 10.22 8.34 -15.18
CA ILE A 105 8.89 8.94 -15.02
C ILE A 105 8.35 8.71 -13.61
N LEU A 106 8.43 7.48 -13.09
CA LEU A 106 7.91 7.11 -11.77
C LEU A 106 8.66 7.78 -10.61
N VAL A 107 9.93 8.10 -10.81
CA VAL A 107 10.77 8.82 -9.83
C VAL A 107 10.56 10.34 -9.89
N ASN A 108 10.34 10.90 -11.09
CA ASN A 108 10.37 12.35 -11.27
C ASN A 108 8.99 12.99 -11.38
N THR A 109 7.91 12.21 -11.53
CA THR A 109 6.55 12.76 -11.69
C THR A 109 5.74 12.53 -10.42
N PRO A 110 5.48 13.59 -9.62
CA PRO A 110 4.59 13.48 -8.47
C PRO A 110 3.16 13.18 -8.91
N LEU A 111 2.54 12.24 -8.23
CA LEU A 111 1.14 11.87 -8.39
C LEU A 111 0.37 12.29 -7.14
N LYS A 112 -0.90 12.60 -7.30
CA LYS A 112 -1.77 12.96 -6.19
C LYS A 112 -2.45 11.71 -5.65
N PHE A 113 -2.24 11.43 -4.37
CA PHE A 113 -2.97 10.40 -3.64
C PHE A 113 -3.98 11.07 -2.74
N ARG A 114 -5.23 10.59 -2.76
CA ARG A 114 -6.32 11.22 -2.05
C ARG A 114 -7.21 10.20 -1.36
N ASP A 115 -7.54 10.50 -0.11
CA ASP A 115 -8.58 9.84 0.66
C ASP A 115 -9.79 10.78 0.80
N LYS A 116 -10.98 10.22 0.65
CA LYS A 116 -12.24 10.91 0.88
C LYS A 116 -13.04 10.12 1.91
N ASP A 117 -13.10 10.65 3.11
CA ASP A 117 -13.93 10.08 4.15
C ASP A 117 -15.19 10.92 4.32
N TYR A 118 -16.26 10.47 3.69
CA TYR A 118 -17.56 11.15 3.76
C TYR A 118 -18.23 11.05 5.14
N THR A 119 -17.79 10.12 5.99
CA THR A 119 -18.32 9.97 7.35
C THR A 119 -17.72 10.99 8.31
N GLN A 120 -16.49 11.43 8.04
CA GLN A 120 -15.78 12.46 8.81
C GLN A 120 -15.79 13.82 8.09
N GLU A 121 -16.44 13.92 6.93
CA GLU A 121 -16.44 15.10 6.07
C GLU A 121 -15.00 15.60 5.77
N ALA A 122 -14.07 14.65 5.64
CA ALA A 122 -12.65 14.95 5.50
C ALA A 122 -12.11 14.51 4.13
N ILE A 123 -11.29 15.38 3.55
CA ILE A 123 -10.47 15.07 2.36
C ILE A 123 -9.02 15.24 2.75
N ARG A 124 -8.23 14.20 2.52
CA ARG A 124 -6.79 14.18 2.77
C ARG A 124 -6.08 13.89 1.47
N SER A 125 -5.04 14.63 1.18
CA SER A 125 -4.26 14.38 -0.04
C SER A 125 -2.81 14.78 0.11
N VAL A 126 -1.95 14.12 -0.67
CA VAL A 126 -0.54 14.45 -0.79
C VAL A 126 -0.09 14.24 -2.23
N TYR A 127 0.90 14.99 -2.66
CA TYR A 127 1.67 14.69 -3.86
C TYR A 127 2.93 13.90 -3.49
N GLY A 128 3.18 12.81 -4.19
CA GLY A 128 4.37 11.99 -4.01
C GLY A 128 4.68 11.18 -5.26
N THR A 129 5.94 10.85 -5.47
CA THR A 129 6.36 9.99 -6.58
C THR A 129 6.04 8.52 -6.28
N ALA A 130 5.79 7.72 -7.32
CA ALA A 130 5.54 6.29 -7.14
C ALA A 130 6.78 5.55 -6.62
N ILE A 131 7.97 6.01 -7.00
CA ILE A 131 9.26 5.54 -6.48
C ILE A 131 9.99 6.77 -5.93
N SER A 132 10.29 6.78 -4.65
CA SER A 132 11.05 7.85 -4.00
C SER A 132 12.49 7.40 -3.74
N LEU A 133 13.42 8.29 -4.03
CA LEU A 133 14.85 8.03 -3.80
C LEU A 133 15.40 8.98 -2.73
N THR A 134 16.44 8.52 -2.03
CA THR A 134 17.28 9.37 -1.19
C THR A 134 18.17 10.27 -2.06
N LYS A 135 18.88 11.19 -1.45
CA LYS A 135 19.87 12.04 -2.13
C LYS A 135 21.01 11.25 -2.75
N ASP A 136 21.31 10.08 -2.19
CA ASP A 136 22.38 9.20 -2.65
C ASP A 136 21.90 8.21 -3.73
N GLY A 137 20.61 8.28 -4.10
CA GLY A 137 20.00 7.45 -5.13
C GLY A 137 19.50 6.09 -4.66
N ASP A 138 19.53 5.83 -3.36
CA ASP A 138 18.93 4.64 -2.76
C ASP A 138 17.40 4.78 -2.70
N TYR A 139 16.69 3.66 -2.62
CA TYR A 139 15.25 3.69 -2.44
C TYR A 139 14.88 4.17 -1.05
N ASN A 140 13.97 5.13 -1.00
CA ASN A 140 13.41 5.66 0.24
C ASN A 140 12.02 5.08 0.50
N ASP A 141 11.15 5.12 -0.51
CA ASP A 141 9.74 4.71 -0.38
C ASP A 141 9.17 4.29 -1.73
N ILE A 142 8.20 3.38 -1.71
CA ILE A 142 7.37 3.01 -2.85
C ILE A 142 5.93 3.35 -2.53
N ARG A 143 5.28 4.14 -3.38
CA ARG A 143 3.90 4.59 -3.18
C ARG A 143 3.01 4.12 -4.31
N TYR A 144 2.11 3.19 -3.99
CA TYR A 144 1.18 2.64 -4.96
C TYR A 144 -0.16 2.27 -4.32
N SER A 145 -1.23 2.83 -4.84
CA SER A 145 -2.61 2.43 -4.56
C SER A 145 -3.52 2.96 -5.65
N ILE A 146 -4.08 2.10 -6.45
CA ILE A 146 -4.98 2.51 -7.54
C ILE A 146 -6.31 3.08 -7.01
N ALA A 147 -6.73 2.65 -5.81
CA ALA A 147 -7.99 3.10 -5.20
C ALA A 147 -7.92 4.55 -4.71
N THR A 148 -6.72 5.06 -4.44
CA THR A 148 -6.50 6.39 -3.86
C THR A 148 -5.75 7.32 -4.80
N LEU A 149 -5.30 6.82 -5.95
CA LEU A 149 -4.73 7.67 -6.99
C LEU A 149 -5.80 8.60 -7.52
N ASP A 150 -5.54 9.90 -7.43
CA ASP A 150 -6.43 10.93 -7.98
C ASP A 150 -6.22 11.11 -9.49
N ALA A 151 -7.02 11.95 -10.11
CA ALA A 151 -6.79 12.34 -11.51
C ALA A 151 -5.36 12.86 -11.69
N LEU A 152 -4.75 12.52 -12.83
CA LEU A 152 -3.41 13.01 -13.16
C LEU A 152 -3.43 14.54 -13.26
N ASP A 153 -2.53 15.17 -12.52
CA ASP A 153 -2.33 16.61 -12.48
C ASP A 153 -0.90 16.90 -12.97
N CYS A 154 -0.68 16.66 -14.27
CA CYS A 154 0.59 16.87 -14.93
C CYS A 154 0.37 17.54 -16.29
N HIS A 155 1.45 18.04 -16.91
CA HIS A 155 1.36 18.68 -18.20
C HIS A 155 0.76 17.71 -19.24
N PRO A 156 -0.18 18.17 -20.13
CA PRO A 156 -0.84 17.30 -21.11
C PRO A 156 0.13 16.50 -22.00
N ASP A 157 1.27 17.07 -22.34
CA ASP A 157 2.26 16.44 -23.24
C ASP A 157 2.90 15.17 -22.64
N ILE A 158 2.95 15.06 -21.31
CA ILE A 158 3.53 13.90 -20.63
C ILE A 158 2.46 12.95 -20.06
N MET A 159 1.19 13.34 -20.08
CA MET A 159 0.11 12.61 -19.42
C MET A 159 0.01 11.15 -19.87
N ASP A 160 0.10 10.90 -21.18
CA ASP A 160 0.05 9.55 -21.74
C ASP A 160 1.24 8.68 -21.26
N SER A 161 2.43 9.26 -21.21
CA SER A 161 3.65 8.60 -20.74
C SER A 161 3.55 8.27 -19.24
N VAL A 162 3.03 9.20 -18.44
CA VAL A 162 2.79 9.00 -17.00
C VAL A 162 1.77 7.88 -16.77
N TYR A 163 0.69 7.88 -17.52
CA TYR A 163 -0.33 6.84 -17.44
C TYR A 163 0.24 5.46 -17.78
N LYS A 164 1.00 5.36 -18.88
CA LYS A 164 1.67 4.13 -19.29
C LYS A 164 2.68 3.62 -18.27
N ALA A 165 3.50 4.52 -17.71
CA ALA A 165 4.48 4.18 -16.69
C ALA A 165 3.80 3.64 -15.43
N HIS A 166 2.77 4.32 -14.94
CA HIS A 166 2.03 3.89 -13.76
C HIS A 166 1.28 2.56 -13.99
N HIS A 167 0.68 2.39 -15.17
CA HIS A 167 0.03 1.14 -15.56
C HIS A 167 1.04 -0.02 -15.65
N ARG A 168 2.21 0.24 -16.25
CA ARG A 168 3.30 -0.76 -16.33
C ARG A 168 3.78 -1.17 -14.94
N PHE A 169 3.99 -0.20 -14.07
CA PHE A 169 4.37 -0.46 -12.67
C PHE A 169 3.33 -1.33 -11.97
N GLY A 170 2.04 -0.98 -12.08
CA GLY A 170 0.96 -1.76 -11.52
C GLY A 170 0.91 -3.21 -12.03
N ASN A 171 1.16 -3.43 -13.32
CA ASN A 171 1.21 -4.77 -13.89
C ASN A 171 2.37 -5.60 -13.31
N LEU A 172 3.55 -4.98 -13.13
CA LEU A 172 4.70 -5.66 -12.52
C LEU A 172 4.46 -5.99 -11.04
N LEU A 173 3.78 -5.11 -10.30
CA LEU A 173 3.39 -5.37 -8.91
C LEU A 173 2.40 -6.56 -8.76
N HIS A 174 1.81 -7.02 -9.85
CA HIS A 174 0.92 -8.19 -9.90
C HIS A 174 1.53 -9.37 -10.69
N ASP A 175 2.77 -9.23 -11.17
CA ASP A 175 3.46 -10.31 -11.87
C ASP A 175 3.90 -11.39 -10.87
N ALA A 176 3.58 -12.65 -11.20
CA ALA A 176 3.94 -13.81 -10.39
C ALA A 176 5.44 -13.89 -10.04
N LYS A 177 6.30 -13.30 -10.86
CA LYS A 177 7.75 -13.22 -10.63
C LYS A 177 8.12 -12.48 -9.34
N PHE A 178 7.31 -11.52 -8.92
CA PHE A 178 7.57 -10.66 -7.76
C PHE A 178 6.62 -10.92 -6.59
N LEU A 179 5.60 -11.77 -6.80
CA LEU A 179 4.56 -12.07 -5.83
C LEU A 179 4.98 -13.18 -4.86
N SER A 180 4.60 -13.01 -3.59
CA SER A 180 4.55 -14.05 -2.59
C SER A 180 3.11 -14.22 -2.12
N LEU A 181 2.58 -15.46 -2.17
CA LEU A 181 1.28 -15.80 -1.61
C LEU A 181 1.44 -16.25 -0.17
N ILE A 182 0.61 -15.74 0.70
CA ILE A 182 0.56 -16.06 2.11
C ILE A 182 -0.79 -16.70 2.39
N HIS A 183 -0.79 -17.99 2.68
CA HIS A 183 -1.96 -18.71 3.17
C HIS A 183 -1.99 -18.59 4.70
N ILE A 184 -3.02 -17.97 5.23
CA ILE A 184 -3.23 -17.77 6.65
C ILE A 184 -4.34 -18.68 7.16
#